data_e30ddadb2d6c1f91a1fe5b0dd4b20db1
#
_entry.id   e30ddadb2d6c1f91a1fe5b0dd4b20db1
#
_cell.length_a   1.000
_cell.length_b   1.000
_cell.length_c   1.000
_cell.angle_alpha   90.00
_cell.angle_beta   90.00
_cell.angle_gamma   90.00
#
_symmetry.space_group_name_H-M   'P 1'
#
loop_
_entity.id
_entity.type
_entity.pdbx_description
1 polymer ?
#
loop_
_entity_poly.entity_id
_entity_poly.type
_entity_poly.pdbx_seq_one_letter_code
_entity_poly.pdbx_strand_id
1 'polypeptide(L)'
;MHFYVNCFAVWENCRIFACMKRIAAIDIMRALTMLWMLFVNDIPALQGVPHWLFHAEATEDMLGFSDLVFPAFLFCVGMSIPFAIDSRLKRGASMGATIGHVLLRSLALIVMGLFLLNRHKGEEGIDSNYMLMMSVAGFFLIWTDYPPKHQRLFQLMRYVGIALLAGLLLYCDMTGHPFETGWWGILGLIGWTYLVCTLAYLMVRSWKVKTWMMWLLFVMLCVLNHSSLIPEDYFSRVVILPFVPGGWTHHAIGFSGVVASLLLRRLTDNGRHWQLVGVYALLGLVALVLGMVSHHWWIISKIQATPTWLFFSLTVNYWLLAVVFCLSDIFGKKRWLELIAPAGYATLTCYLIPYIWYPLRELFGISIPGWYGLTGVLISLVYALLVIQITRLLVSLGVKVKL
;
A
#
# COMPACT_ATOMS: atom_id res chain seq x y z
N MET A 1 -17.33 -23.62 28.44
CA MET A 1 -17.79 -24.25 27.17
C MET A 1 -17.99 -23.26 26.01
N HIS A 2 -17.80 -21.93 26.21
CA HIS A 2 -17.94 -20.90 25.16
C HIS A 2 -16.61 -20.50 24.45
N PHE A 3 -15.45 -20.94 24.94
CA PHE A 3 -14.15 -20.61 24.33
C PHE A 3 -13.79 -21.50 23.11
N TYR A 4 -14.39 -22.69 22.99
CA TYR A 4 -14.12 -23.61 21.88
C TYR A 4 -14.89 -23.27 20.58
N VAL A 5 -16.01 -22.55 20.68
CA VAL A 5 -16.85 -22.20 19.51
C VAL A 5 -16.17 -21.13 18.62
N ASN A 6 -15.39 -20.23 19.21
CA ASN A 6 -14.72 -19.16 18.44
C ASN A 6 -13.47 -19.63 17.68
N CYS A 7 -12.78 -20.69 18.15
CA CYS A 7 -11.69 -21.29 17.39
C CYS A 7 -12.16 -22.00 16.12
N PHE A 8 -13.38 -22.58 16.13
CA PHE A 8 -13.97 -23.22 14.95
C PHE A 8 -14.40 -22.19 13.89
N ALA A 9 -14.92 -21.03 14.27
CA ALA A 9 -15.28 -19.97 13.34
C ALA A 9 -14.06 -19.32 12.66
N VAL A 10 -12.93 -19.25 13.37
CA VAL A 10 -11.63 -18.84 12.77
C VAL A 10 -11.13 -19.90 11.79
N TRP A 11 -11.36 -21.19 12.06
CA TRP A 11 -10.98 -22.29 11.20
C TRP A 11 -11.88 -22.44 9.97
N GLU A 12 -13.18 -22.13 10.10
CA GLU A 12 -14.10 -22.07 8.93
C GLU A 12 -13.82 -20.85 8.04
N ASN A 13 -13.47 -19.71 8.60
CA ASN A 13 -13.01 -18.57 7.79
C ASN A 13 -11.70 -18.89 7.06
N CYS A 14 -10.78 -19.66 7.64
CA CYS A 14 -9.64 -20.23 6.92
C CYS A 14 -10.06 -21.19 5.79
N ARG A 15 -11.14 -21.97 5.94
CA ARG A 15 -11.68 -22.87 4.89
C ARG A 15 -12.37 -22.12 3.77
N ILE A 16 -13.04 -20.99 4.03
CA ILE A 16 -13.63 -20.13 3.00
C ILE A 16 -12.52 -19.52 2.12
N PHE A 17 -11.31 -19.33 2.66
CA PHE A 17 -10.12 -18.96 1.89
C PHE A 17 -9.56 -20.10 0.99
N ALA A 18 -9.89 -21.34 1.27
CA ALA A 18 -9.42 -22.51 0.51
C ALA A 18 -10.25 -22.83 -0.75
N CYS A 19 -11.42 -22.25 -0.93
CA CYS A 19 -12.35 -22.63 -2.01
C CYS A 19 -12.19 -21.86 -3.34
N MET A 20 -11.38 -20.80 -3.40
CA MET A 20 -10.87 -20.24 -4.64
C MET A 20 -9.41 -20.63 -4.79
N LYS A 21 -8.94 -21.06 -5.97
CA LYS A 21 -7.51 -21.21 -6.29
C LYS A 21 -6.82 -19.83 -6.14
N ARG A 22 -6.60 -19.39 -4.91
CA ARG A 22 -5.83 -18.17 -4.63
C ARG A 22 -4.38 -18.46 -4.95
N ILE A 23 -3.80 -17.65 -5.78
CA ILE A 23 -2.39 -17.69 -6.08
C ILE A 23 -1.69 -17.12 -4.84
N ALA A 24 -1.00 -17.99 -4.11
CA ALA A 24 -0.39 -17.66 -2.83
C ALA A 24 0.63 -16.52 -2.97
N ALA A 25 1.33 -16.44 -4.09
CA ALA A 25 2.33 -15.43 -4.36
C ALA A 25 1.85 -13.98 -4.14
N ILE A 26 0.58 -13.65 -4.49
CA ILE A 26 0.06 -12.28 -4.31
C ILE A 26 -0.12 -11.94 -2.83
N ASP A 27 -0.71 -12.85 -2.06
CA ASP A 27 -0.94 -12.63 -0.62
C ASP A 27 0.39 -12.57 0.14
N ILE A 28 1.38 -13.35 -0.30
CA ILE A 28 2.74 -13.35 0.23
C ILE A 28 3.45 -12.03 -0.07
N MET A 29 3.44 -11.59 -1.33
CA MET A 29 4.03 -10.31 -1.73
C MET A 29 3.47 -9.18 -0.88
N ARG A 30 2.14 -9.14 -0.68
CA ARG A 30 1.49 -8.13 0.15
C ARG A 30 1.92 -8.22 1.61
N ALA A 31 2.00 -9.42 2.18
CA ALA A 31 2.42 -9.65 3.56
C ALA A 31 3.88 -9.25 3.79
N LEU A 32 4.78 -9.63 2.88
CA LEU A 32 6.20 -9.24 2.91
C LEU A 32 6.36 -7.72 2.77
N THR A 33 5.67 -7.11 1.82
CA THR A 33 5.73 -5.67 1.62
C THR A 33 5.24 -4.91 2.87
N MET A 34 4.18 -5.41 3.53
CA MET A 34 3.71 -4.80 4.78
C MET A 34 4.69 -5.03 5.94
N LEU A 35 5.31 -6.20 6.06
CA LEU A 35 6.37 -6.43 7.04
C LEU A 35 7.50 -5.42 6.88
N TRP A 36 7.99 -5.25 5.65
CA TRP A 36 9.04 -4.27 5.35
C TRP A 36 8.56 -2.83 5.56
N MET A 37 7.29 -2.51 5.26
CA MET A 37 6.72 -1.18 5.53
C MET A 37 6.74 -0.83 7.02
N LEU A 38 6.38 -1.78 7.88
CA LEU A 38 6.47 -1.60 9.34
C LEU A 38 7.91 -1.40 9.80
N PHE A 39 8.82 -2.20 9.27
CA PHE A 39 10.24 -2.13 9.59
C PHE A 39 10.87 -0.79 9.17
N VAL A 40 10.68 -0.38 7.91
CA VAL A 40 11.31 0.87 7.41
C VAL A 40 10.70 2.13 8.02
N ASN A 41 9.49 2.06 8.55
CA ASN A 41 8.88 3.18 9.26
C ASN A 41 9.36 3.27 10.73
N ASP A 42 9.94 2.20 11.28
CA ASP A 42 10.46 2.18 12.66
C ASP A 42 11.92 2.66 12.75
N ILE A 43 12.71 2.48 11.70
CA ILE A 43 14.16 2.74 11.72
C ILE A 43 14.64 4.18 11.49
N PRO A 44 13.83 5.22 11.13
CA PRO A 44 14.36 6.53 10.73
C PRO A 44 15.26 7.21 11.78
N ALA A 45 15.02 6.96 13.07
CA ALA A 45 15.83 7.50 14.15
C ALA A 45 16.96 6.56 14.62
N LEU A 46 17.13 5.40 13.95
CA LEU A 46 18.16 4.42 14.31
C LEU A 46 19.55 4.91 13.88
N GLN A 47 20.50 4.88 14.81
CA GLN A 47 21.89 5.27 14.56
C GLN A 47 22.80 4.04 14.45
N GLY A 48 23.97 4.21 13.82
CA GLY A 48 24.98 3.16 13.72
C GLY A 48 24.68 2.06 12.72
N VAL A 49 23.83 2.32 11.72
CA VAL A 49 23.52 1.43 10.61
C VAL A 49 23.91 2.04 9.27
N PRO A 50 24.14 1.22 8.23
CA PRO A 50 24.53 1.72 6.91
C PRO A 50 23.47 2.65 6.30
N HIS A 51 23.90 3.71 5.63
CA HIS A 51 23.03 4.72 5.04
C HIS A 51 22.03 4.15 4.01
N TRP A 52 22.43 3.15 3.23
CA TRP A 52 21.56 2.49 2.24
C TRP A 52 20.31 1.83 2.82
N LEU A 53 20.22 1.68 4.14
CA LEU A 53 19.02 1.12 4.80
C LEU A 53 17.89 2.15 4.86
N PHE A 54 18.23 3.45 4.91
CA PHE A 54 17.29 4.56 5.03
C PHE A 54 16.70 5.01 3.69
N HIS A 55 15.89 6.05 3.74
CA HIS A 55 15.46 6.78 2.57
C HIS A 55 16.57 7.70 2.08
N ALA A 56 16.79 7.73 0.75
CA ALA A 56 17.62 8.72 0.12
C ALA A 56 16.95 10.11 0.18
N GLU A 57 17.76 11.16 0.25
CA GLU A 57 17.27 12.53 0.14
C GLU A 57 16.82 12.85 -1.30
N ALA A 58 16.07 13.94 -1.49
CA ALA A 58 15.49 14.28 -2.79
C ALA A 58 16.53 14.49 -3.90
N THR A 59 17.70 15.01 -3.54
CA THR A 59 18.81 15.34 -4.44
C THR A 59 19.90 14.27 -4.45
N GLU A 60 19.77 13.24 -3.62
CA GLU A 60 20.74 12.15 -3.53
C GLU A 60 20.46 11.09 -4.59
N ASP A 61 21.51 10.76 -5.37
CA ASP A 61 21.43 9.71 -6.39
C ASP A 61 21.71 8.34 -5.77
N MET A 62 20.72 7.82 -5.05
CA MET A 62 20.82 6.55 -4.32
C MET A 62 19.49 5.80 -4.31
N LEU A 63 19.55 4.48 -4.33
CA LEU A 63 18.42 3.60 -4.09
C LEU A 63 18.54 2.98 -2.70
N GLY A 64 17.92 3.62 -1.71
CA GLY A 64 17.84 3.06 -0.36
C GLY A 64 16.91 1.84 -0.30
N PHE A 65 17.16 0.93 0.65
CA PHE A 65 16.25 -0.19 0.89
C PHE A 65 14.82 0.30 1.20
N SER A 66 14.72 1.34 2.00
CA SER A 66 13.43 1.96 2.35
C SER A 66 12.68 2.54 1.15
N ASP A 67 13.39 2.89 0.06
CA ASP A 67 12.80 3.45 -1.15
C ASP A 67 12.15 2.41 -2.06
N LEU A 68 12.42 1.12 -1.81
CA LEU A 68 11.86 -0.01 -2.56
C LEU A 68 10.54 -0.50 -1.98
N VAL A 69 10.24 -0.18 -0.72
CA VAL A 69 9.07 -0.76 -0.02
C VAL A 69 7.76 -0.16 -0.52
N PHE A 70 7.71 1.15 -0.68
CA PHE A 70 6.51 1.83 -1.18
C PHE A 70 6.12 1.44 -2.61
N PRO A 71 7.04 1.41 -3.60
CA PRO A 71 6.73 0.92 -4.95
C PRO A 71 6.31 -0.55 -4.96
N ALA A 72 6.87 -1.39 -4.10
CA ALA A 72 6.41 -2.78 -3.95
C ALA A 72 4.96 -2.83 -3.45
N PHE A 73 4.57 -1.93 -2.56
CA PHE A 73 3.19 -1.82 -2.11
C PHE A 73 2.24 -1.38 -3.24
N LEU A 74 2.60 -0.37 -4.03
CA LEU A 74 1.82 0.07 -5.20
C LEU A 74 1.68 -1.05 -6.23
N PHE A 75 2.75 -1.79 -6.48
CA PHE A 75 2.74 -2.95 -7.36
C PHE A 75 1.77 -4.03 -6.86
N CYS A 76 1.77 -4.35 -5.56
CA CYS A 76 0.82 -5.28 -4.93
C CYS A 76 -0.64 -4.80 -5.01
N VAL A 77 -0.88 -3.49 -4.85
CA VAL A 77 -2.20 -2.88 -5.06
C VAL A 77 -2.66 -3.13 -6.50
N GLY A 78 -1.79 -2.85 -7.48
CA GLY A 78 -2.06 -3.11 -8.89
C GLY A 78 -2.35 -4.58 -9.18
N MET A 79 -1.55 -5.52 -8.64
CA MET A 79 -1.77 -6.96 -8.78
C MET A 79 -3.16 -7.40 -8.28
N SER A 80 -3.71 -6.70 -7.30
CA SER A 80 -5.00 -7.04 -6.70
C SER A 80 -6.20 -6.59 -7.54
N ILE A 81 -6.04 -5.57 -8.39
CA ILE A 81 -7.13 -4.94 -9.16
C ILE A 81 -7.87 -5.94 -10.07
N PRO A 82 -7.22 -6.72 -10.96
CA PRO A 82 -7.94 -7.61 -11.85
C PRO A 82 -8.76 -8.68 -11.11
N PHE A 83 -8.22 -9.21 -10.02
CA PHE A 83 -8.92 -10.22 -9.22
C PHE A 83 -10.13 -9.65 -8.49
N ALA A 84 -10.00 -8.47 -7.88
CA ALA A 84 -11.07 -7.81 -7.15
C ALA A 84 -12.22 -7.40 -8.08
N ILE A 85 -11.89 -6.74 -9.20
CA ILE A 85 -12.86 -6.24 -10.16
C ILE A 85 -13.58 -7.38 -10.88
N ASP A 86 -12.84 -8.35 -11.43
CA ASP A 86 -13.44 -9.48 -12.14
C ASP A 86 -14.30 -10.34 -11.21
N SER A 87 -13.89 -10.55 -9.96
CA SER A 87 -14.70 -11.26 -8.96
C SER A 87 -16.01 -10.52 -8.65
N ARG A 88 -15.98 -9.19 -8.57
CA ARG A 88 -17.16 -8.37 -8.29
C ARG A 88 -18.15 -8.42 -9.45
N LEU A 89 -17.68 -8.26 -10.67
CA LEU A 89 -18.50 -8.33 -11.88
C LEU A 89 -19.06 -9.73 -12.12
N LYS A 90 -18.27 -10.80 -11.88
CA LYS A 90 -18.74 -12.20 -11.94
C LYS A 90 -19.85 -12.49 -10.93
N ARG A 91 -19.89 -11.81 -9.79
CA ARG A 91 -20.97 -11.91 -8.80
C ARG A 91 -22.21 -11.07 -9.15
N GLY A 92 -22.27 -10.48 -10.36
CA GLY A 92 -23.44 -9.76 -10.86
C GLY A 92 -23.48 -8.27 -10.51
N ALA A 93 -22.42 -7.69 -9.93
CA ALA A 93 -22.40 -6.25 -9.68
C ALA A 93 -22.38 -5.48 -11.01
N SER A 94 -23.19 -4.42 -11.09
CA SER A 94 -23.20 -3.55 -12.28
C SER A 94 -21.88 -2.76 -12.38
N MET A 95 -21.59 -2.27 -13.57
CA MET A 95 -20.42 -1.40 -13.81
C MET A 95 -20.46 -0.14 -12.93
N GLY A 96 -21.62 0.53 -12.85
CA GLY A 96 -21.81 1.71 -12.02
C GLY A 96 -21.58 1.44 -10.53
N ALA A 97 -22.14 0.32 -9.99
CA ALA A 97 -21.91 -0.09 -8.62
C ALA A 97 -20.42 -0.43 -8.35
N THR A 98 -19.72 -0.96 -9.37
CA THR A 98 -18.29 -1.25 -9.25
C THR A 98 -17.47 0.04 -9.22
N ILE A 99 -17.76 1.00 -10.11
CA ILE A 99 -17.09 2.32 -10.12
C ILE A 99 -17.37 3.07 -8.81
N GLY A 100 -18.63 3.09 -8.34
CA GLY A 100 -18.97 3.71 -7.07
C GLY A 100 -18.19 3.15 -5.89
N HIS A 101 -18.00 1.83 -5.82
CA HIS A 101 -17.16 1.21 -4.80
C HIS A 101 -15.68 1.60 -4.92
N VAL A 102 -15.15 1.68 -6.15
CA VAL A 102 -13.76 2.14 -6.39
C VAL A 102 -13.57 3.56 -5.92
N LEU A 103 -14.51 4.47 -6.24
CA LEU A 103 -14.49 5.87 -5.80
C LEU A 103 -14.52 5.98 -4.28
N LEU A 104 -15.43 5.28 -3.61
CA LEU A 104 -15.55 5.31 -2.14
C LEU A 104 -14.30 4.77 -1.45
N ARG A 105 -13.71 3.69 -1.98
CA ARG A 105 -12.47 3.13 -1.46
C ARG A 105 -11.29 4.07 -1.63
N SER A 106 -11.17 4.69 -2.81
CA SER A 106 -10.12 5.67 -3.09
C SER A 106 -10.27 6.89 -2.21
N LEU A 107 -11.49 7.43 -2.07
CA LEU A 107 -11.78 8.56 -1.21
C LEU A 107 -11.41 8.27 0.26
N ALA A 108 -11.75 7.10 0.77
CA ALA A 108 -11.39 6.71 2.13
C ALA A 108 -9.87 6.71 2.34
N LEU A 109 -9.10 6.16 1.40
CA LEU A 109 -7.62 6.17 1.47
C LEU A 109 -7.06 7.59 1.38
N ILE A 110 -7.62 8.43 0.51
CA ILE A 110 -7.21 9.84 0.36
C ILE A 110 -7.48 10.61 1.66
N VAL A 111 -8.67 10.47 2.24
CA VAL A 111 -9.02 11.10 3.52
C VAL A 111 -8.07 10.66 4.62
N MET A 112 -7.84 9.34 4.78
CA MET A 112 -6.88 8.84 5.77
C MET A 112 -5.47 9.42 5.53
N GLY A 113 -5.03 9.48 4.27
CA GLY A 113 -3.72 10.06 3.90
C GLY A 113 -3.60 11.52 4.31
N LEU A 114 -4.62 12.33 4.06
CA LEU A 114 -4.65 13.75 4.43
C LEU A 114 -4.60 13.96 5.94
N PHE A 115 -5.35 13.18 6.73
CA PHE A 115 -5.30 13.30 8.19
C PHE A 115 -3.92 12.91 8.75
N LEU A 116 -3.30 11.84 8.23
CA LEU A 116 -1.96 11.43 8.67
C LEU A 116 -0.88 12.43 8.25
N LEU A 117 -1.05 13.11 7.10
CA LEU A 117 -0.14 14.15 6.62
C LEU A 117 -0.22 15.42 7.49
N ASN A 118 -1.45 15.85 7.85
CA ASN A 118 -1.71 17.10 8.54
C ASN A 118 -1.70 16.98 10.09
N ARG A 119 -1.16 15.91 10.63
CA ARG A 119 -1.13 15.66 12.08
C ARG A 119 -0.52 16.79 12.90
N HIS A 120 0.41 17.56 12.33
CA HIS A 120 1.11 18.66 13.01
C HIS A 120 0.34 19.99 12.98
N LYS A 121 -0.81 20.08 12.30
CA LYS A 121 -1.58 21.32 12.17
C LYS A 121 -2.29 21.76 13.47
N GLY A 122 -2.27 20.94 14.52
CA GLY A 122 -2.87 21.25 15.82
C GLY A 122 -1.90 21.68 16.92
N GLU A 123 -0.62 21.89 16.61
CA GLU A 123 0.46 22.04 17.63
C GLU A 123 0.27 23.21 18.61
N GLU A 124 -0.43 24.29 18.23
CA GLU A 124 -0.71 25.40 19.13
C GLU A 124 -1.80 25.12 20.19
N GLY A 125 -2.52 23.99 20.07
CA GLY A 125 -3.59 23.63 21.01
C GLY A 125 -3.65 22.14 21.33
N ILE A 126 -3.86 21.30 20.33
CA ILE A 126 -3.85 19.84 20.50
C ILE A 126 -2.49 19.32 20.05
N ASP A 127 -1.75 18.67 20.97
CA ASP A 127 -0.51 17.97 20.66
C ASP A 127 -0.68 17.02 19.45
N SER A 128 0.32 17.00 18.55
CA SER A 128 0.30 16.19 17.32
C SER A 128 0.06 14.69 17.58
N ASN A 129 0.47 14.20 18.76
CA ASN A 129 0.25 12.82 19.19
C ASN A 129 -1.23 12.54 19.46
N TYR A 130 -1.92 13.45 20.16
CA TYR A 130 -3.36 13.30 20.39
C TYR A 130 -4.14 13.44 19.09
N MET A 131 -3.80 14.40 18.22
CA MET A 131 -4.43 14.57 16.93
C MET A 131 -4.30 13.33 16.07
N LEU A 132 -3.12 12.70 16.06
CA LEU A 132 -2.87 11.47 15.34
C LEU A 132 -3.70 10.29 15.88
N MET A 133 -3.69 10.10 17.21
CA MET A 133 -4.48 9.03 17.85
C MET A 133 -5.99 9.21 17.63
N MET A 134 -6.51 10.42 17.73
CA MET A 134 -7.92 10.73 17.47
C MET A 134 -8.29 10.48 16.01
N SER A 135 -7.42 10.84 15.07
CA SER A 135 -7.62 10.55 13.65
C SER A 135 -7.70 9.05 13.39
N VAL A 136 -6.76 8.27 13.92
CA VAL A 136 -6.75 6.82 13.78
C VAL A 136 -7.95 6.16 14.48
N ALA A 137 -8.35 6.64 15.66
CA ALA A 137 -9.59 6.19 16.32
C ALA A 137 -10.81 6.44 15.44
N GLY A 138 -10.91 7.62 14.81
CA GLY A 138 -11.94 7.94 13.83
C GLY A 138 -11.95 6.95 12.66
N PHE A 139 -10.78 6.59 12.13
CA PHE A 139 -10.66 5.60 11.05
C PHE A 139 -11.17 4.23 11.47
N PHE A 140 -10.81 3.75 12.66
CA PHE A 140 -11.33 2.49 13.17
C PHE A 140 -12.86 2.54 13.36
N LEU A 141 -13.40 3.63 13.91
CA LEU A 141 -14.85 3.79 14.10
C LEU A 141 -15.65 3.78 12.79
N ILE A 142 -15.13 4.40 11.73
CA ILE A 142 -15.83 4.53 10.45
C ILE A 142 -15.73 3.25 9.62
N TRP A 143 -14.51 2.69 9.47
CA TRP A 143 -14.20 1.66 8.48
C TRP A 143 -13.98 0.25 9.04
N THR A 144 -14.29 0.00 10.32
CA THR A 144 -14.32 -1.37 10.84
C THR A 144 -15.43 -2.18 10.19
N ASP A 145 -15.13 -3.43 9.82
CA ASP A 145 -16.07 -4.42 9.29
C ASP A 145 -16.92 -4.98 10.46
N TYR A 146 -17.96 -4.23 10.81
CA TYR A 146 -18.82 -4.57 11.95
C TYR A 146 -19.72 -5.75 11.66
N PRO A 147 -19.90 -6.67 12.63
CA PRO A 147 -20.84 -7.78 12.48
C PRO A 147 -22.30 -7.30 12.41
N PRO A 148 -23.19 -8.03 11.72
CA PRO A 148 -24.58 -7.57 11.49
C PRO A 148 -25.46 -7.51 12.74
N LYS A 149 -25.00 -8.03 13.88
CA LYS A 149 -25.83 -8.27 15.08
C LYS A 149 -26.26 -7.01 15.84
N HIS A 150 -25.63 -5.86 15.71
CA HIS A 150 -25.97 -4.62 16.44
C HIS A 150 -25.88 -3.39 15.53
N GLN A 151 -26.64 -3.39 14.45
CA GLN A 151 -26.55 -2.37 13.39
C GLN A 151 -26.69 -0.93 13.89
N ARG A 152 -27.63 -0.66 14.83
CA ARG A 152 -27.83 0.70 15.37
C ARG A 152 -26.61 1.21 16.14
N LEU A 153 -26.00 0.36 16.98
CA LEU A 153 -24.79 0.71 17.72
C LEU A 153 -23.63 1.00 16.75
N PHE A 154 -23.44 0.16 15.76
CA PHE A 154 -22.35 0.33 14.78
C PHE A 154 -22.57 1.52 13.85
N GLN A 155 -23.81 1.85 13.52
CA GLN A 155 -24.13 3.11 12.84
C GLN A 155 -23.80 4.32 13.72
N LEU A 156 -24.14 4.29 15.00
CA LEU A 156 -23.77 5.34 15.95
C LEU A 156 -22.23 5.49 16.03
N MET A 157 -21.48 4.39 16.15
CA MET A 157 -20.02 4.42 16.16
C MET A 157 -19.45 5.07 14.90
N ARG A 158 -20.00 4.78 13.72
CA ARG A 158 -19.60 5.43 12.48
C ARG A 158 -19.88 6.94 12.48
N TYR A 159 -21.06 7.35 12.96
CA TYR A 159 -21.38 8.78 13.08
C TYR A 159 -20.47 9.50 14.09
N VAL A 160 -20.14 8.86 15.21
CA VAL A 160 -19.14 9.38 16.16
C VAL A 160 -17.78 9.53 15.50
N GLY A 161 -17.33 8.54 14.72
CA GLY A 161 -16.07 8.62 13.96
C GLY A 161 -16.07 9.76 12.94
N ILE A 162 -17.18 9.93 12.20
CA ILE A 162 -17.32 11.04 11.24
C ILE A 162 -17.32 12.39 11.97
N ALA A 163 -18.05 12.52 13.07
CA ALA A 163 -18.10 13.74 13.87
C ALA A 163 -16.72 14.08 14.47
N LEU A 164 -15.97 13.05 14.91
CA LEU A 164 -14.61 13.22 15.40
C LEU A 164 -13.69 13.78 14.32
N LEU A 165 -13.67 13.18 13.12
CA LEU A 165 -12.83 13.68 12.02
C LEU A 165 -13.27 15.08 11.55
N ALA A 166 -14.57 15.32 11.45
CA ALA A 166 -15.09 16.65 11.11
C ALA A 166 -14.72 17.70 12.17
N GLY A 167 -14.78 17.32 13.46
CA GLY A 167 -14.36 18.18 14.57
C GLY A 167 -12.88 18.54 14.50
N LEU A 168 -12.00 17.58 14.16
CA LEU A 168 -10.56 17.84 13.97
C LEU A 168 -10.32 18.78 12.79
N LEU A 169 -11.03 18.62 11.68
CA LEU A 169 -10.92 19.53 10.54
C LEU A 169 -11.33 20.95 10.91
N LEU A 170 -12.49 21.10 11.57
CA LEU A 170 -12.98 22.41 12.02
C LEU A 170 -12.05 23.04 13.04
N TYR A 171 -11.50 22.25 13.95
CA TYR A 171 -10.53 22.73 14.93
C TYR A 171 -9.28 23.32 14.25
N CYS A 172 -8.69 22.61 13.28
CA CYS A 172 -7.53 23.08 12.55
C CYS A 172 -7.82 24.36 11.74
N ASP A 173 -9.00 24.44 11.13
CA ASP A 173 -9.42 25.64 10.38
C ASP A 173 -9.61 26.84 11.32
N MET A 174 -10.26 26.64 12.47
CA MET A 174 -10.50 27.68 13.49
C MET A 174 -9.20 28.17 14.17
N THR A 175 -8.18 27.33 14.26
CA THR A 175 -6.85 27.70 14.82
C THR A 175 -5.91 28.32 13.79
N GLY A 176 -6.39 28.56 12.54
CA GLY A 176 -5.61 29.18 11.47
C GLY A 176 -4.63 28.23 10.77
N HIS A 177 -4.77 26.92 10.97
CA HIS A 177 -3.92 25.89 10.38
C HIS A 177 -4.75 24.93 9.49
N PRO A 178 -5.39 25.39 8.41
CA PRO A 178 -6.23 24.55 7.57
C PRO A 178 -5.44 23.39 6.96
N PHE A 179 -6.15 22.28 6.72
CA PHE A 179 -5.54 21.12 6.07
C PHE A 179 -5.05 21.46 4.67
N GLU A 180 -3.86 20.96 4.37
CA GLU A 180 -3.25 21.07 3.04
C GLU A 180 -3.23 19.71 2.35
N THR A 181 -3.40 19.73 1.04
CA THR A 181 -3.30 18.51 0.24
C THR A 181 -1.85 18.01 0.16
N GLY A 182 -0.88 18.93 0.13
CA GLY A 182 0.54 18.63 0.05
C GLY A 182 0.84 17.54 -0.99
N TRP A 183 1.57 16.53 -0.59
CA TRP A 183 1.83 15.34 -1.41
C TRP A 183 0.83 14.18 -1.16
N TRP A 184 -0.32 14.45 -0.52
CA TRP A 184 -1.43 13.54 -0.20
C TRP A 184 -1.14 12.47 0.88
N GLY A 185 0.06 12.32 1.34
CA GLY A 185 0.48 11.23 2.23
C GLY A 185 0.49 9.84 1.56
N ILE A 186 1.10 8.88 2.22
CA ILE A 186 1.28 7.52 1.66
C ILE A 186 -0.06 6.87 1.28
N LEU A 187 -1.07 6.92 2.17
CA LEU A 187 -2.39 6.33 1.88
C LEU A 187 -3.12 7.09 0.77
N GLY A 188 -2.96 8.41 0.68
CA GLY A 188 -3.53 9.21 -0.39
C GLY A 188 -2.92 8.87 -1.75
N LEU A 189 -1.60 8.71 -1.84
CA LEU A 189 -0.91 8.24 -3.05
C LEU A 189 -1.41 6.87 -3.50
N ILE A 190 -1.64 5.95 -2.53
CA ILE A 190 -2.23 4.63 -2.80
C ILE A 190 -3.66 4.78 -3.32
N GLY A 191 -4.45 5.67 -2.71
CA GLY A 191 -5.83 5.95 -3.12
C GLY A 191 -5.92 6.45 -4.57
N TRP A 192 -5.09 7.41 -4.94
CA TRP A 192 -5.00 7.94 -6.30
C TRP A 192 -4.52 6.88 -7.30
N THR A 193 -3.46 6.14 -6.96
CA THR A 193 -2.94 5.06 -7.81
C THR A 193 -4.00 3.97 -8.03
N TYR A 194 -4.69 3.56 -6.96
CA TYR A 194 -5.77 2.58 -7.06
C TYR A 194 -6.91 3.05 -7.95
N LEU A 195 -7.35 4.32 -7.80
CA LEU A 195 -8.41 4.92 -8.61
C LEU A 195 -8.06 4.88 -10.09
N VAL A 196 -6.94 5.52 -10.44
CA VAL A 196 -6.52 5.67 -11.84
C VAL A 196 -6.24 4.31 -12.49
N CYS A 197 -5.48 3.43 -11.83
CA CYS A 197 -5.18 2.11 -12.34
C CYS A 197 -6.43 1.25 -12.50
N THR A 198 -7.41 1.36 -11.59
CA THR A 198 -8.66 0.59 -11.68
C THR A 198 -9.54 1.08 -12.83
N LEU A 199 -9.70 2.40 -12.98
CA LEU A 199 -10.45 2.97 -14.10
C LEU A 199 -9.80 2.62 -15.45
N ALA A 200 -8.47 2.75 -15.53
CA ALA A 200 -7.71 2.34 -16.71
C ALA A 200 -7.90 0.84 -17.02
N TYR A 201 -7.84 -0.03 -15.99
CA TYR A 201 -8.10 -1.45 -16.17
C TYR A 201 -9.53 -1.73 -16.68
N LEU A 202 -10.55 -1.07 -16.12
CA LEU A 202 -11.93 -1.20 -16.59
C LEU A 202 -12.10 -0.83 -18.06
N MET A 203 -11.36 0.18 -18.56
CA MET A 203 -11.38 0.59 -19.97
C MET A 203 -10.74 -0.43 -20.90
N VAL A 204 -9.69 -1.12 -20.47
CA VAL A 204 -8.89 -2.00 -21.36
C VAL A 204 -9.06 -3.49 -21.09
N ARG A 205 -9.81 -3.90 -20.08
CA ARG A 205 -9.91 -5.30 -19.61
C ARG A 205 -10.36 -6.30 -20.66
N SER A 206 -11.12 -5.86 -21.66
CA SER A 206 -11.61 -6.71 -22.75
C SER A 206 -10.57 -7.00 -23.84
N TRP A 207 -9.45 -6.28 -23.85
CA TRP A 207 -8.47 -6.32 -24.93
C TRP A 207 -7.04 -6.45 -24.39
N LYS A 208 -6.42 -7.61 -24.60
CA LYS A 208 -5.07 -7.93 -24.08
C LYS A 208 -3.98 -6.94 -24.57
N VAL A 209 -4.03 -6.56 -25.85
CA VAL A 209 -3.08 -5.61 -26.44
C VAL A 209 -3.22 -4.24 -25.81
N LYS A 210 -4.45 -3.77 -25.58
CA LYS A 210 -4.71 -2.47 -24.96
C LYS A 210 -4.17 -2.35 -23.53
N THR A 211 -4.08 -3.46 -22.80
CA THR A 211 -3.48 -3.45 -21.44
C THR A 211 -2.00 -3.08 -21.49
N TRP A 212 -1.24 -3.64 -22.43
CA TRP A 212 0.17 -3.27 -22.61
C TRP A 212 0.32 -1.84 -23.13
N MET A 213 -0.55 -1.40 -24.03
CA MET A 213 -0.57 -0.01 -24.49
C MET A 213 -0.86 0.97 -23.37
N MET A 214 -1.80 0.64 -22.47
CA MET A 214 -2.11 1.47 -21.30
C MET A 214 -0.93 1.55 -20.33
N TRP A 215 -0.23 0.43 -20.08
CA TRP A 215 0.99 0.44 -19.29
C TRP A 215 2.07 1.32 -19.93
N LEU A 216 2.31 1.16 -21.22
CA LEU A 216 3.27 1.96 -21.97
C LEU A 216 2.90 3.46 -21.93
N LEU A 217 1.60 3.79 -22.02
CA LEU A 217 1.11 5.16 -21.89
C LEU A 217 1.52 5.75 -20.52
N PHE A 218 1.32 5.04 -19.41
CA PHE A 218 1.73 5.54 -18.10
C PHE A 218 3.25 5.72 -17.99
N VAL A 219 4.03 4.79 -18.55
CA VAL A 219 5.50 4.94 -18.61
C VAL A 219 5.89 6.14 -19.46
N MET A 220 5.28 6.33 -20.63
CA MET A 220 5.53 7.49 -21.48
C MET A 220 5.17 8.80 -20.78
N LEU A 221 4.03 8.87 -20.11
CA LEU A 221 3.62 10.05 -19.35
C LEU A 221 4.59 10.34 -18.20
N CYS A 222 5.12 9.31 -17.53
CA CYS A 222 6.17 9.46 -16.53
C CYS A 222 7.44 10.08 -17.14
N VAL A 223 7.92 9.54 -18.27
CA VAL A 223 9.12 10.04 -18.95
C VAL A 223 8.91 11.48 -19.46
N LEU A 224 7.77 11.76 -20.06
CA LEU A 224 7.44 13.09 -20.57
C LEU A 224 7.35 14.14 -19.45
N ASN A 225 6.77 13.76 -18.31
CA ASN A 225 6.66 14.66 -17.15
C ASN A 225 8.02 15.07 -16.57
N HIS A 226 9.04 14.23 -16.72
CA HIS A 226 10.40 14.50 -16.26
C HIS A 226 11.33 15.01 -17.38
N SER A 227 10.82 15.10 -18.62
CA SER A 227 11.61 15.60 -19.73
C SER A 227 11.51 17.12 -19.83
N SER A 228 12.58 17.77 -20.26
CA SER A 228 12.57 19.22 -20.60
C SER A 228 11.77 19.56 -21.86
N LEU A 229 11.18 18.55 -22.53
CA LEU A 229 10.38 18.75 -23.74
C LEU A 229 9.05 19.45 -23.45
N ILE A 230 8.53 19.32 -22.24
CA ILE A 230 7.28 19.94 -21.83
C ILE A 230 7.57 20.89 -20.67
N PRO A 231 7.22 22.19 -20.78
CA PRO A 231 7.41 23.12 -19.68
C PRO A 231 6.71 22.62 -18.41
N GLU A 232 7.37 22.74 -17.25
CA GLU A 232 6.85 22.29 -15.95
C GLU A 232 5.45 22.86 -15.67
N ASP A 233 5.21 24.11 -16.05
CA ASP A 233 3.91 24.77 -15.93
C ASP A 233 2.81 24.17 -16.80
N TYR A 234 3.12 23.48 -17.88
CA TYR A 234 2.11 22.97 -18.81
C TYR A 234 1.30 21.85 -18.19
N PHE A 235 1.96 20.89 -17.53
CA PHE A 235 1.28 19.82 -16.82
C PHE A 235 0.51 20.32 -15.59
N SER A 236 1.01 21.35 -14.91
CA SER A 236 0.29 21.96 -13.78
C SER A 236 -0.94 22.77 -14.21
N ARG A 237 -0.94 23.33 -15.42
CA ARG A 237 -2.05 24.13 -15.99
C ARG A 237 -3.06 23.30 -16.78
N VAL A 238 -2.65 22.21 -17.42
CA VAL A 238 -3.52 21.35 -18.21
C VAL A 238 -4.19 20.29 -17.33
N VAL A 239 -5.03 20.77 -16.42
CA VAL A 239 -6.35 20.23 -16.14
C VAL A 239 -6.53 19.06 -15.17
N ILE A 240 -5.68 18.08 -15.01
CA ILE A 240 -6.02 16.89 -14.20
C ILE A 240 -4.90 16.56 -13.19
N LEU A 241 -3.82 17.26 -13.29
CA LEU A 241 -2.55 16.92 -12.65
C LEU A 241 -2.35 17.31 -11.20
N PRO A 242 -3.10 18.24 -10.59
CA PRO A 242 -3.13 18.35 -9.14
C PRO A 242 -3.62 17.05 -8.46
N PHE A 243 -4.35 16.21 -9.21
CA PHE A 243 -4.94 14.96 -8.77
C PHE A 243 -4.13 13.72 -9.14
N VAL A 244 -2.96 13.86 -9.82
CA VAL A 244 -2.08 12.75 -10.20
C VAL A 244 -0.69 12.94 -9.58
N PRO A 245 -0.56 12.67 -8.28
CA PRO A 245 0.70 12.87 -7.58
C PRO A 245 1.80 11.94 -8.13
N GLY A 246 3.05 12.43 -8.08
CA GLY A 246 4.23 11.66 -8.49
C GLY A 246 4.40 11.50 -9.99
N GLY A 247 3.92 12.47 -10.79
CA GLY A 247 4.27 12.57 -12.21
C GLY A 247 4.02 11.31 -13.04
N TRP A 248 2.95 10.56 -12.76
CA TRP A 248 2.56 9.28 -13.36
C TRP A 248 3.41 8.07 -12.97
N THR A 249 4.53 8.24 -12.27
CA THR A 249 5.42 7.16 -11.84
C THR A 249 4.70 6.13 -10.97
N HIS A 250 3.94 6.59 -9.98
CA HIS A 250 3.17 5.71 -9.09
C HIS A 250 2.12 4.89 -9.86
N HIS A 251 1.49 5.50 -10.87
CA HIS A 251 0.50 4.84 -11.73
C HIS A 251 1.16 3.81 -12.65
N ALA A 252 2.35 4.11 -13.18
CA ALA A 252 3.12 3.15 -13.97
C ALA A 252 3.54 1.92 -13.13
N ILE A 253 3.97 2.12 -11.88
CA ILE A 253 4.27 1.03 -10.95
C ILE A 253 3.00 0.20 -10.64
N GLY A 254 1.91 0.86 -10.26
CA GLY A 254 0.65 0.19 -9.96
C GLY A 254 0.12 -0.60 -11.17
N PHE A 255 0.14 -0.01 -12.35
CA PHE A 255 -0.34 -0.70 -13.55
C PHE A 255 0.60 -1.81 -14.03
N SER A 256 1.90 -1.75 -13.70
CA SER A 256 2.83 -2.88 -13.85
C SER A 256 2.39 -4.09 -13.04
N GLY A 257 1.87 -3.86 -11.82
CA GLY A 257 1.23 -4.91 -11.01
C GLY A 257 -0.02 -5.49 -11.68
N VAL A 258 -0.86 -4.67 -12.33
CA VAL A 258 -2.01 -5.15 -13.13
C VAL A 258 -1.53 -6.09 -14.24
N VAL A 259 -0.52 -5.69 -15.01
CA VAL A 259 0.07 -6.53 -16.07
C VAL A 259 0.63 -7.83 -15.50
N ALA A 260 1.39 -7.75 -14.41
CA ALA A 260 1.96 -8.92 -13.74
C ALA A 260 0.89 -9.92 -13.33
N SER A 261 -0.22 -9.47 -12.74
CA SER A 261 -1.30 -10.35 -12.30
C SER A 261 -2.08 -10.99 -13.45
N LEU A 262 -2.23 -10.32 -14.58
CA LEU A 262 -2.85 -10.88 -15.79
C LEU A 262 -1.96 -11.96 -16.42
N LEU A 263 -0.64 -11.75 -16.46
CA LEU A 263 0.34 -12.77 -16.87
C LEU A 263 0.30 -13.97 -15.94
N LEU A 264 0.29 -13.71 -14.62
CA LEU A 264 0.18 -14.72 -13.58
C LEU A 264 -1.02 -15.63 -13.85
N ARG A 265 -2.23 -15.05 -13.95
CA ARG A 265 -3.46 -15.79 -14.20
C ARG A 265 -3.39 -16.59 -15.52
N ARG A 266 -2.98 -15.95 -16.61
CA ARG A 266 -2.94 -16.58 -17.93
C ARG A 266 -2.00 -17.78 -18.00
N LEU A 267 -0.80 -17.66 -17.41
CA LEU A 267 0.21 -18.72 -17.53
C LEU A 267 -0.03 -19.82 -16.49
N THR A 268 -0.55 -19.51 -15.30
CA THR A 268 -0.91 -20.53 -14.30
C THR A 268 -2.14 -21.33 -14.71
N ASP A 269 -3.16 -20.69 -15.31
CA ASP A 269 -4.35 -21.41 -15.81
C ASP A 269 -3.98 -22.40 -16.94
N ASN A 270 -2.89 -22.13 -17.67
CA ASN A 270 -2.37 -23.02 -18.72
C ASN A 270 -1.27 -24.01 -18.21
N GLY A 271 -1.02 -24.08 -16.90
CA GLY A 271 0.01 -24.94 -16.32
C GLY A 271 1.45 -24.55 -16.62
N ARG A 272 1.68 -23.34 -17.15
CA ARG A 272 2.99 -22.86 -17.64
C ARG A 272 3.79 -22.11 -16.55
N HIS A 273 3.99 -22.75 -15.38
CA HIS A 273 4.58 -22.10 -14.22
C HIS A 273 6.02 -21.60 -14.45
N TRP A 274 6.88 -22.41 -15.04
CA TRP A 274 8.27 -22.02 -15.33
C TRP A 274 8.40 -20.95 -16.40
N GLN A 275 7.48 -20.93 -17.37
CA GLN A 275 7.42 -19.84 -18.36
C GLN A 275 7.08 -18.51 -17.69
N LEU A 276 6.19 -18.53 -16.68
CA LEU A 276 5.87 -17.33 -15.92
C LEU A 276 7.10 -16.79 -15.18
N VAL A 277 7.87 -17.67 -14.53
CA VAL A 277 9.14 -17.29 -13.87
C VAL A 277 10.10 -16.65 -14.88
N GLY A 278 10.27 -17.28 -16.05
CA GLY A 278 11.10 -16.72 -17.13
C GLY A 278 10.63 -15.36 -17.62
N VAL A 279 9.31 -15.17 -17.76
CA VAL A 279 8.72 -13.89 -18.17
C VAL A 279 8.98 -12.81 -17.11
N TYR A 280 8.81 -13.11 -15.81
CA TYR A 280 9.11 -12.13 -14.77
C TYR A 280 10.61 -11.83 -14.67
N ALA A 281 11.48 -12.83 -14.83
CA ALA A 281 12.93 -12.62 -14.90
C ALA A 281 13.30 -11.70 -16.06
N LEU A 282 12.72 -11.91 -17.24
CA LEU A 282 12.93 -11.07 -18.42
C LEU A 282 12.39 -9.65 -18.23
N LEU A 283 11.18 -9.48 -17.69
CA LEU A 283 10.61 -8.16 -17.42
C LEU A 283 11.46 -7.38 -16.40
N GLY A 284 11.97 -8.06 -15.38
CA GLY A 284 12.92 -7.48 -14.45
C GLY A 284 14.25 -7.06 -15.11
N LEU A 285 14.78 -7.90 -16.00
CA LEU A 285 15.99 -7.57 -16.76
C LEU A 285 15.79 -6.38 -17.72
N VAL A 286 14.65 -6.35 -18.43
CA VAL A 286 14.30 -5.20 -19.29
C VAL A 286 14.16 -3.93 -18.46
N ALA A 287 13.49 -4.00 -17.31
CA ALA A 287 13.39 -2.87 -16.39
C ALA A 287 14.78 -2.41 -15.87
N LEU A 288 15.68 -3.35 -15.55
CA LEU A 288 17.05 -3.03 -15.15
C LEU A 288 17.79 -2.25 -16.24
N VAL A 289 17.74 -2.72 -17.47
CA VAL A 289 18.37 -2.04 -18.62
C VAL A 289 17.77 -0.65 -18.83
N LEU A 290 16.44 -0.52 -18.78
CA LEU A 290 15.77 0.78 -18.87
C LEU A 290 16.15 1.70 -17.71
N GLY A 291 16.33 1.17 -16.50
CA GLY A 291 16.84 1.90 -15.33
C GLY A 291 18.26 2.44 -15.57
N MET A 292 19.15 1.61 -16.07
CA MET A 292 20.53 2.02 -16.40
C MET A 292 20.56 3.08 -17.51
N VAL A 293 19.72 2.92 -18.53
CA VAL A 293 19.62 3.88 -19.64
C VAL A 293 19.03 5.20 -19.15
N SER A 294 17.93 5.18 -18.39
CA SER A 294 17.28 6.38 -17.88
C SER A 294 18.15 7.14 -16.87
N HIS A 295 19.07 6.45 -16.18
CA HIS A 295 20.01 7.04 -15.23
C HIS A 295 20.99 8.06 -15.87
N HIS A 296 21.15 8.03 -17.18
CA HIS A 296 21.94 9.06 -17.91
C HIS A 296 21.26 10.44 -17.90
N TRP A 297 19.95 10.50 -17.67
CA TRP A 297 19.19 11.77 -17.69
C TRP A 297 18.61 12.14 -16.34
N TRP A 298 18.28 11.16 -15.49
CA TRP A 298 17.61 11.37 -14.20
C TRP A 298 18.27 10.56 -13.09
N ILE A 299 18.55 11.20 -11.97
CA ILE A 299 19.03 10.54 -10.75
C ILE A 299 18.01 9.52 -10.24
N ILE A 300 18.45 8.61 -9.38
CA ILE A 300 17.56 7.69 -8.66
C ILE A 300 16.93 8.47 -7.50
N SER A 301 15.71 8.91 -7.62
CA SER A 301 15.02 9.61 -6.53
C SER A 301 13.55 9.18 -6.41
N LYS A 302 13.21 8.64 -5.23
CA LYS A 302 11.83 8.33 -4.84
C LYS A 302 11.02 9.60 -4.62
N ILE A 303 11.63 10.62 -3.99
CA ILE A 303 10.95 11.86 -3.63
C ILE A 303 10.54 12.61 -4.89
N GLN A 304 11.43 12.67 -5.88
CA GLN A 304 11.14 13.23 -7.20
C GLN A 304 10.34 12.29 -8.09
N ALA A 305 10.14 11.04 -7.69
CA ALA A 305 9.44 10.00 -8.45
C ALA A 305 9.98 9.81 -9.88
N THR A 306 11.31 9.78 -10.04
CA THR A 306 12.01 9.77 -11.33
C THR A 306 11.77 8.49 -12.15
N PRO A 307 11.89 8.54 -13.49
CA PRO A 307 11.83 7.35 -14.35
C PRO A 307 12.89 6.29 -13.97
N THR A 308 14.07 6.70 -13.56
CA THR A 308 15.13 5.81 -13.11
C THR A 308 14.71 5.00 -11.88
N TRP A 309 14.14 5.68 -10.88
CA TRP A 309 13.58 5.00 -9.70
C TRP A 309 12.41 4.07 -10.07
N LEU A 310 11.54 4.46 -11.01
CA LEU A 310 10.49 3.59 -11.54
C LEU A 310 11.06 2.26 -12.01
N PHE A 311 12.04 2.29 -12.91
CA PHE A 311 12.55 1.08 -13.56
C PHE A 311 13.34 0.20 -12.59
N PHE A 312 14.19 0.75 -11.72
CA PHE A 312 14.87 -0.05 -10.69
C PHE A 312 13.86 -0.67 -9.69
N SER A 313 12.83 0.05 -9.32
CA SER A 313 11.75 -0.49 -8.48
C SER A 313 11.02 -1.64 -9.18
N LEU A 314 10.73 -1.53 -10.48
CA LEU A 314 10.10 -2.61 -11.25
C LEU A 314 11.02 -3.83 -11.38
N THR A 315 12.33 -3.63 -11.53
CA THR A 315 13.31 -4.72 -11.52
C THR A 315 13.17 -5.57 -10.26
N VAL A 316 13.24 -4.92 -9.09
CA VAL A 316 13.14 -5.61 -7.81
C VAL A 316 11.78 -6.27 -7.64
N ASN A 317 10.69 -5.60 -8.01
CA ASN A 317 9.34 -6.14 -7.86
C ASN A 317 9.09 -7.39 -8.73
N TYR A 318 9.52 -7.40 -9.98
CA TYR A 318 9.37 -8.56 -10.86
C TYR A 318 10.23 -9.74 -10.40
N TRP A 319 11.48 -9.49 -9.98
CA TRP A 319 12.35 -10.56 -9.50
C TRP A 319 11.88 -11.11 -8.16
N LEU A 320 11.46 -10.25 -7.23
CA LEU A 320 10.87 -10.68 -5.97
C LEU A 320 9.60 -11.53 -6.20
N LEU A 321 8.72 -11.11 -7.12
CA LEU A 321 7.53 -11.86 -7.48
C LEU A 321 7.89 -13.24 -8.08
N ALA A 322 8.91 -13.31 -8.95
CA ALA A 322 9.40 -14.58 -9.50
C ALA A 322 9.89 -15.52 -8.40
N VAL A 323 10.70 -15.02 -7.47
CA VAL A 323 11.20 -15.82 -6.32
C VAL A 323 10.06 -16.27 -5.42
N VAL A 324 9.17 -15.36 -5.05
CA VAL A 324 8.02 -15.69 -4.19
C VAL A 324 7.13 -16.73 -4.87
N PHE A 325 6.84 -16.59 -6.16
CA PHE A 325 6.05 -17.57 -6.91
C PHE A 325 6.74 -18.95 -6.98
N CYS A 326 8.05 -19.00 -7.19
CA CYS A 326 8.80 -20.25 -7.12
C CYS A 326 8.67 -20.92 -5.76
N LEU A 327 8.89 -20.18 -4.67
CA LEU A 327 8.87 -20.72 -3.31
C LEU A 327 7.47 -21.19 -2.90
N SER A 328 6.44 -20.42 -3.21
CA SER A 328 5.09 -20.66 -2.72
C SER A 328 4.25 -21.58 -3.62
N ASP A 329 4.26 -21.32 -4.92
CA ASP A 329 3.33 -21.96 -5.84
C ASP A 329 3.96 -23.14 -6.59
N ILE A 330 5.28 -23.13 -6.85
CA ILE A 330 6.00 -24.25 -7.47
C ILE A 330 6.49 -25.23 -6.39
N PHE A 331 7.26 -24.74 -5.38
CA PHE A 331 7.84 -25.61 -4.36
C PHE A 331 6.91 -25.85 -3.15
N GLY A 332 5.77 -25.18 -3.06
CA GLY A 332 4.77 -25.38 -2.01
C GLY A 332 5.20 -24.96 -0.59
N LYS A 333 6.30 -24.23 -0.44
CA LYS A 333 6.84 -23.79 0.85
C LYS A 333 6.04 -22.62 1.42
N LYS A 334 4.93 -22.91 2.13
CA LYS A 334 3.99 -21.87 2.63
C LYS A 334 3.97 -21.70 4.15
N ARG A 335 4.55 -22.61 4.94
CA ARG A 335 4.44 -22.60 6.42
C ARG A 335 4.97 -21.32 7.09
N TRP A 336 6.08 -20.78 6.59
CA TRP A 336 6.65 -19.55 7.14
C TRP A 336 5.75 -18.32 6.96
N LEU A 337 4.80 -18.41 6.04
CA LEU A 337 3.83 -17.35 5.75
C LEU A 337 2.76 -17.21 6.82
N GLU A 338 2.47 -18.26 7.58
CA GLU A 338 1.46 -18.21 8.62
C GLU A 338 1.78 -17.12 9.66
N LEU A 339 3.08 -16.88 9.90
CA LEU A 339 3.54 -15.83 10.81
C LEU A 339 3.17 -14.42 10.33
N ILE A 340 3.32 -14.16 9.03
CA ILE A 340 3.10 -12.82 8.45
C ILE A 340 1.76 -12.68 7.70
N ALA A 341 0.99 -13.74 7.57
CA ALA A 341 -0.29 -13.74 6.86
C ALA A 341 -1.27 -12.62 7.27
N PRO A 342 -1.37 -12.23 8.57
CA PRO A 342 -2.22 -11.12 8.99
C PRO A 342 -1.93 -9.82 8.26
N ALA A 343 -0.65 -9.53 7.99
CA ALA A 343 -0.23 -8.35 7.22
C ALA A 343 -0.76 -8.36 5.78
N GLY A 344 -0.97 -9.54 5.18
CA GLY A 344 -1.52 -9.69 3.84
C GLY A 344 -3.04 -9.50 3.75
N TYR A 345 -3.81 -10.04 4.72
CA TYR A 345 -5.28 -9.99 4.65
C TYR A 345 -5.93 -8.85 5.45
N ALA A 346 -5.21 -8.24 6.38
CA ALA A 346 -5.66 -7.09 7.18
C ALA A 346 -4.64 -5.93 7.12
N THR A 347 -4.13 -5.68 5.92
CA THR A 347 -3.04 -4.76 5.62
C THR A 347 -3.26 -3.36 6.20
N LEU A 348 -4.47 -2.78 6.06
CA LEU A 348 -4.77 -1.44 6.54
C LEU A 348 -4.82 -1.40 8.08
N THR A 349 -5.44 -2.40 8.72
CA THR A 349 -5.42 -2.52 10.18
C THR A 349 -3.98 -2.60 10.69
N CYS A 350 -3.15 -3.43 10.05
CA CYS A 350 -1.74 -3.59 10.38
C CYS A 350 -0.97 -2.26 10.25
N TYR A 351 -1.21 -1.52 9.17
CA TYR A 351 -0.57 -0.23 8.90
C TYR A 351 -0.93 0.87 9.91
N LEU A 352 -2.15 0.84 10.47
CA LEU A 352 -2.63 1.87 11.40
C LEU A 352 -2.16 1.68 12.85
N ILE A 353 -1.76 0.48 13.27
CA ILE A 353 -1.31 0.21 14.65
C ILE A 353 -0.11 1.08 15.07
N PRO A 354 0.96 1.26 14.27
CA PRO A 354 2.09 2.11 14.62
C PRO A 354 1.69 3.56 14.94
N TYR A 355 0.67 4.10 14.27
CA TYR A 355 0.17 5.46 14.50
C TYR A 355 -0.59 5.64 15.82
N ILE A 356 -0.84 4.55 16.56
CA ILE A 356 -1.29 4.57 17.96
C ILE A 356 -0.07 4.34 18.88
N TRP A 357 0.81 3.41 18.50
CA TRP A 357 1.94 3.00 19.32
C TRP A 357 2.99 4.12 19.50
N TYR A 358 3.39 4.79 18.42
CA TYR A 358 4.40 5.83 18.50
C TYR A 358 3.98 7.02 19.37
N PRO A 359 2.76 7.58 19.23
CA PRO A 359 2.26 8.58 20.16
C PRO A 359 2.20 8.12 21.60
N LEU A 360 1.72 6.91 21.87
CA LEU A 360 1.70 6.37 23.24
C LEU A 360 3.11 6.22 23.82
N ARG A 361 4.05 5.72 23.03
CA ARG A 361 5.44 5.60 23.43
C ARG A 361 6.03 6.96 23.81
N GLU A 362 5.77 7.99 23.04
CA GLU A 362 6.26 9.35 23.28
C GLU A 362 5.60 9.97 24.52
N LEU A 363 4.27 9.92 24.62
CA LEU A 363 3.52 10.46 25.76
C LEU A 363 3.90 9.80 27.10
N PHE A 364 4.21 8.51 27.11
CA PHE A 364 4.63 7.79 28.31
C PHE A 364 6.15 7.78 28.54
N GLY A 365 6.93 8.44 27.67
CA GLY A 365 8.40 8.48 27.77
C GLY A 365 9.07 7.10 27.68
N ILE A 366 8.47 6.15 26.94
CA ILE A 366 8.99 4.79 26.83
C ILE A 366 10.23 4.78 25.94
N SER A 367 11.41 4.60 26.54
CA SER A 367 12.66 4.37 25.83
C SER A 367 12.88 2.88 25.55
N ILE A 368 13.47 2.55 24.40
CA ILE A 368 13.82 1.17 24.04
C ILE A 368 15.33 1.00 24.23
N PRO A 369 15.79 0.24 25.25
CA PRO A 369 17.22 0.01 25.47
C PRO A 369 17.87 -0.73 24.30
N GLY A 370 19.11 -0.36 23.94
CA GLY A 370 19.88 -1.02 22.90
C GLY A 370 19.40 -0.76 21.46
N TRP A 371 18.56 0.26 21.24
CA TRP A 371 18.09 0.64 19.91
C TRP A 371 19.18 1.43 19.16
N TYR A 372 20.24 0.70 18.77
CA TYR A 372 21.41 1.19 18.07
C TYR A 372 22.03 0.09 17.21
N GLY A 373 22.57 0.42 16.05
CA GLY A 373 23.28 -0.50 15.15
C GLY A 373 22.48 -1.75 14.80
N LEU A 374 23.14 -2.89 14.71
CA LEU A 374 22.51 -4.17 14.37
C LEU A 374 21.44 -4.60 15.41
N THR A 375 21.67 -4.32 16.68
CA THR A 375 20.70 -4.62 17.75
C THR A 375 19.40 -3.84 17.51
N GLY A 376 19.48 -2.57 17.15
CA GLY A 376 18.32 -1.75 16.79
C GLY A 376 17.59 -2.29 15.58
N VAL A 377 18.28 -2.74 14.54
CA VAL A 377 17.69 -3.40 13.36
C VAL A 377 16.88 -4.63 13.77
N LEU A 378 17.45 -5.49 14.63
CA LEU A 378 16.75 -6.67 15.14
C LEU A 378 15.53 -6.33 15.99
N ILE A 379 15.62 -5.31 16.85
CA ILE A 379 14.50 -4.81 17.66
C ILE A 379 13.37 -4.31 16.72
N SER A 380 13.68 -3.51 15.72
CA SER A 380 12.70 -3.01 14.76
C SER A 380 12.05 -4.13 13.93
N LEU A 381 12.79 -5.18 13.59
CA LEU A 381 12.22 -6.36 12.93
C LEU A 381 11.27 -7.13 13.87
N VAL A 382 11.66 -7.33 15.13
CA VAL A 382 10.79 -7.94 16.15
C VAL A 382 9.53 -7.10 16.37
N TYR A 383 9.68 -5.77 16.45
CA TYR A 383 8.54 -4.83 16.51
C TYR A 383 7.58 -5.02 15.34
N ALA A 384 8.08 -5.07 14.11
CA ALA A 384 7.24 -5.29 12.93
C ALA A 384 6.47 -6.62 13.02
N LEU A 385 7.11 -7.70 13.48
CA LEU A 385 6.46 -8.98 13.72
C LEU A 385 5.42 -8.91 14.84
N LEU A 386 5.69 -8.20 15.92
CA LEU A 386 4.73 -8.00 17.02
C LEU A 386 3.48 -7.25 16.54
N VAL A 387 3.64 -6.19 15.75
CA VAL A 387 2.50 -5.46 15.13
C VAL A 387 1.64 -6.40 14.29
N ILE A 388 2.26 -7.32 13.55
CA ILE A 388 1.54 -8.33 12.75
C ILE A 388 0.76 -9.29 13.67
N GLN A 389 1.32 -9.72 14.80
CA GLN A 389 0.60 -10.59 15.75
C GLN A 389 -0.53 -9.82 16.48
N ILE A 390 -0.32 -8.56 16.83
CA ILE A 390 -1.37 -7.68 17.36
C ILE A 390 -2.51 -7.56 16.32
N THR A 391 -2.18 -7.41 15.04
CA THR A 391 -3.17 -7.42 13.95
C THR A 391 -3.98 -8.72 13.93
N ARG A 392 -3.32 -9.89 14.11
CA ARG A 392 -4.00 -11.19 14.21
C ARG A 392 -5.01 -11.19 15.35
N LEU A 393 -4.58 -10.69 16.52
CA LEU A 393 -5.44 -10.61 17.71
C LEU A 393 -6.63 -9.69 17.45
N LEU A 394 -6.42 -8.48 16.93
CA LEU A 394 -7.51 -7.53 16.63
C LEU A 394 -8.53 -8.12 15.67
N VAL A 395 -8.07 -8.78 14.61
CA VAL A 395 -8.95 -9.45 13.63
C VAL A 395 -9.73 -10.60 14.29
N SER A 396 -9.13 -11.36 15.22
CA SER A 396 -9.83 -12.42 15.97
C SER A 396 -10.89 -11.87 16.90
N LEU A 397 -10.73 -10.64 17.39
CA LEU A 397 -11.72 -9.89 18.18
C LEU A 397 -12.77 -9.17 17.31
N GLY A 398 -12.72 -9.33 15.98
CA GLY A 398 -13.65 -8.70 15.05
C GLY A 398 -13.28 -7.25 14.67
N VAL A 399 -12.12 -6.75 15.08
CA VAL A 399 -11.64 -5.41 14.73
C VAL A 399 -10.78 -5.49 13.46
N LYS A 400 -11.39 -5.21 12.32
CA LYS A 400 -10.73 -5.19 11.03
C LYS A 400 -11.21 -4.00 10.20
N VAL A 401 -10.29 -3.10 9.87
CA VAL A 401 -10.57 -1.99 8.95
C VAL A 401 -10.68 -2.54 7.54
N LYS A 402 -11.79 -2.24 6.85
CA LYS A 402 -12.10 -2.73 5.51
C LYS A 402 -12.73 -1.63 4.66
N LEU A 403 -12.19 -1.44 3.46
CA LEU A 403 -12.62 -0.44 2.47
C LEU A 403 -13.29 -1.09 1.27
#